data_be19132f41cf2a96433db5c27f66a5fa
#
_entry.id   be19132f41cf2a96433db5c27f66a5fa
#
_cell.length_a   1.000
_cell.length_b   1.000
_cell.length_c   1.000
_cell.angle_alpha   90.00
_cell.angle_beta   90.00
_cell.angle_gamma   90.00
#
_symmetry.space_group_name_H-M   'P 1'
#
loop_
_entity.id
_entity.type
_entity.pdbx_description
1 polymer ?
#
loop_
_entity_poly.entity_id
_entity_poly.type
_entity_poly.pdbx_seq_one_letter_code
_entity_poly.pdbx_strand_id
1 'polypeptide(L)'
;MVVSARALASRSALSVGVAIAAGLGLMVTNPGEAEFEPFAADQLTRAAVDELCGDDGLPMLARLVVRDCPRLIQSQHDLLGQLALAATRRRNFGLFSLYRTNLGGQQLLPDWSIPRYQALTLAVAGRFFILRTAQGEPIERRRADGGP
;
A
#
# COMPACT_ATOMS: atom_id res chain seq x y z
N MET A 1 -36.39 -27.88 -35.90
CA MET A 1 -35.10 -27.13 -35.70
C MET A 1 -35.27 -25.78 -34.96
N VAL A 2 -36.26 -25.61 -34.12
CA VAL A 2 -36.56 -24.32 -33.40
C VAL A 2 -36.13 -24.34 -31.94
N VAL A 3 -35.76 -25.50 -31.39
CA VAL A 3 -35.44 -25.67 -29.97
C VAL A 3 -34.04 -25.13 -29.58
N SER A 4 -33.08 -25.08 -30.52
CA SER A 4 -31.70 -24.64 -30.25
C SER A 4 -31.54 -23.13 -30.04
N ALA A 5 -32.31 -22.29 -30.69
CA ALA A 5 -32.17 -20.83 -30.61
C ALA A 5 -32.63 -20.26 -29.25
N ARG A 6 -33.71 -20.82 -28.66
CA ARG A 6 -34.19 -20.42 -27.33
C ARG A 6 -33.26 -20.81 -26.20
N ALA A 7 -32.60 -21.97 -26.30
CA ALA A 7 -31.64 -22.41 -25.30
C ALA A 7 -30.33 -21.59 -25.32
N LEU A 8 -29.90 -21.12 -26.48
CA LEU A 8 -28.76 -20.22 -26.63
C LEU A 8 -29.05 -18.80 -26.07
N ALA A 9 -30.25 -18.26 -26.39
CA ALA A 9 -30.67 -16.96 -25.89
C ALA A 9 -30.81 -16.94 -24.35
N SER A 10 -31.34 -18.03 -23.76
CA SER A 10 -31.48 -18.15 -22.30
C SER A 10 -30.11 -18.22 -21.60
N ARG A 11 -29.14 -18.93 -22.16
CA ARG A 11 -27.76 -19.01 -21.61
C ARG A 11 -27.04 -17.66 -21.68
N SER A 12 -27.20 -16.92 -22.77
CA SER A 12 -26.62 -15.58 -22.95
C SER A 12 -27.25 -14.56 -21.97
N ALA A 13 -28.55 -14.62 -21.75
CA ALA A 13 -29.21 -13.72 -20.79
C ALA A 13 -28.76 -14.00 -19.35
N LEU A 14 -28.59 -15.27 -18.98
CA LEU A 14 -28.10 -15.66 -17.65
C LEU A 14 -26.66 -15.19 -17.43
N SER A 15 -25.76 -15.38 -18.41
CA SER A 15 -24.37 -14.93 -18.29
C SER A 15 -24.23 -13.41 -18.20
N VAL A 16 -25.02 -12.65 -18.92
CA VAL A 16 -25.09 -11.18 -18.80
C VAL A 16 -25.58 -10.76 -17.42
N GLY A 17 -26.63 -11.39 -16.90
CA GLY A 17 -27.13 -11.13 -15.55
C GLY A 17 -26.10 -11.37 -14.46
N VAL A 18 -25.35 -12.49 -14.55
CA VAL A 18 -24.27 -12.82 -13.61
C VAL A 18 -23.13 -11.80 -13.70
N ALA A 19 -22.75 -11.38 -14.89
CA ALA A 19 -21.67 -10.39 -15.09
C ALA A 19 -22.06 -9.03 -14.49
N ILE A 20 -23.30 -8.59 -14.68
CA ILE A 20 -23.81 -7.35 -14.09
C ILE A 20 -23.84 -7.45 -12.56
N ALA A 21 -24.35 -8.53 -12.00
CA ALA A 21 -24.38 -8.74 -10.54
C ALA A 21 -22.99 -8.77 -9.94
N ALA A 22 -22.03 -9.45 -10.60
CA ALA A 22 -20.63 -9.46 -10.18
C ALA A 22 -19.99 -8.06 -10.25
N GLY A 23 -20.25 -7.31 -11.31
CA GLY A 23 -19.77 -5.93 -11.47
C GLY A 23 -20.28 -5.00 -10.37
N LEU A 24 -21.58 -5.06 -10.07
CA LEU A 24 -22.19 -4.30 -8.99
C LEU A 24 -21.63 -4.71 -7.63
N GLY A 25 -21.43 -6.01 -7.40
CA GLY A 25 -20.79 -6.52 -6.19
C GLY A 25 -19.38 -5.96 -5.99
N LEU A 26 -18.57 -5.93 -7.03
CA LEU A 26 -17.21 -5.36 -6.98
C LEU A 26 -17.24 -3.84 -6.72
N MET A 27 -18.22 -3.11 -7.28
CA MET A 27 -18.37 -1.67 -7.03
C MET A 27 -18.69 -1.37 -5.58
N VAL A 28 -19.62 -2.12 -4.98
CA VAL A 28 -20.04 -1.92 -3.58
C VAL A 28 -18.94 -2.34 -2.60
N THR A 29 -18.16 -3.36 -2.95
CA THR A 29 -17.07 -3.88 -2.10
C THR A 29 -15.70 -3.26 -2.41
N ASN A 30 -15.64 -2.19 -3.22
CA ASN A 30 -14.39 -1.51 -3.54
C ASN A 30 -13.93 -0.66 -2.34
N PRO A 31 -12.83 -1.05 -1.63
CA PRO A 31 -12.43 -0.40 -0.40
C PRO A 31 -12.07 1.07 -0.58
N GLY A 32 -12.51 1.88 0.38
CA GLY A 32 -12.24 3.31 0.47
C GLY A 32 -10.94 3.64 1.22
N GLU A 33 -10.76 4.94 1.46
CA GLU A 33 -9.59 5.45 2.21
C GLU A 33 -9.67 5.09 3.69
N ALA A 34 -10.89 5.01 4.24
CA ALA A 34 -11.11 4.61 5.63
C ALA A 34 -10.68 3.17 5.93
N GLU A 35 -10.83 2.26 4.96
CA GLU A 35 -10.36 0.88 5.08
C GLU A 35 -8.87 0.74 4.71
N PHE A 36 -8.35 1.67 3.90
CA PHE A 36 -6.94 1.68 3.53
C PHE A 36 -6.05 2.14 4.68
N GLU A 37 -6.48 3.09 5.50
CA GLU A 37 -5.69 3.65 6.61
C GLU A 37 -5.19 2.56 7.59
N PRO A 38 -6.05 1.70 8.18
CA PRO A 38 -5.58 0.66 9.08
C PRO A 38 -4.72 -0.40 8.37
N PHE A 39 -5.02 -0.73 7.12
CA PHE A 39 -4.16 -1.62 6.33
C PHE A 39 -2.75 -1.04 6.16
N ALA A 40 -2.65 0.25 5.81
CA ALA A 40 -1.37 0.92 5.63
C ALA A 40 -0.61 1.07 6.97
N ALA A 41 -1.33 1.34 8.08
CA ALA A 41 -0.79 1.38 9.42
C ALA A 41 -0.12 0.05 9.79
N ASP A 42 -0.79 -1.07 9.57
CA ASP A 42 -0.25 -2.41 9.80
C ASP A 42 1.02 -2.67 9.00
N GLN A 43 1.02 -2.32 7.71
CA GLN A 43 2.18 -2.54 6.84
C GLN A 43 3.38 -1.67 7.27
N LEU A 44 3.15 -0.38 7.57
CA LEU A 44 4.21 0.51 8.02
C LEU A 44 4.74 0.14 9.39
N THR A 45 3.87 -0.27 10.32
CA THR A 45 4.29 -0.70 11.65
C THR A 45 5.22 -1.91 11.55
N ARG A 46 4.87 -2.92 10.73
CA ARG A 46 5.72 -4.09 10.49
C ARG A 46 7.06 -3.69 9.87
N ALA A 47 7.03 -2.92 8.79
CA ALA A 47 8.24 -2.46 8.12
C ALA A 47 9.14 -1.64 9.06
N ALA A 48 8.55 -0.76 9.89
CA ALA A 48 9.30 0.04 10.85
C ALA A 48 9.91 -0.82 11.97
N VAL A 49 9.19 -1.84 12.45
CA VAL A 49 9.74 -2.78 13.43
C VAL A 49 10.91 -3.56 12.83
N ASP A 50 10.76 -4.08 11.62
CA ASP A 50 11.79 -4.88 10.96
C ASP A 50 13.04 -4.05 10.66
N GLU A 51 12.89 -2.81 10.20
CA GLU A 51 14.03 -1.96 9.84
C GLU A 51 14.67 -1.25 11.04
N LEU A 52 13.87 -0.72 11.97
CA LEU A 52 14.38 0.09 13.08
C LEU A 52 14.76 -0.74 14.31
N CYS A 53 14.05 -1.83 14.57
CA CYS A 53 14.30 -2.67 15.74
C CYS A 53 15.25 -3.84 15.45
N GLY A 54 15.68 -4.03 14.19
CA GLY A 54 16.70 -4.99 13.79
C GLY A 54 18.09 -4.63 14.30
N ASP A 55 19.04 -5.54 14.14
CA ASP A 55 20.40 -5.40 14.68
C ASP A 55 21.17 -4.18 14.15
N ASP A 56 20.87 -3.74 12.94
CA ASP A 56 21.52 -2.60 12.28
C ASP A 56 20.63 -1.33 12.25
N GLY A 57 19.40 -1.39 12.78
CA GLY A 57 18.39 -0.34 12.58
C GLY A 57 18.60 0.91 13.44
N LEU A 58 18.92 0.78 14.72
CA LEU A 58 19.09 1.89 15.63
C LEU A 58 20.57 2.15 15.97
N PRO A 59 21.00 3.43 16.02
CA PRO A 59 22.32 3.77 16.56
C PRO A 59 22.52 3.21 17.97
N MET A 60 23.76 2.82 18.31
CA MET A 60 24.09 2.17 19.58
C MET A 60 23.59 2.94 20.81
N LEU A 61 23.62 4.27 20.78
CA LEU A 61 23.11 5.12 21.87
C LEU A 61 21.58 5.02 22.02
N ALA A 62 20.85 4.90 20.90
CA ALA A 62 19.40 4.76 20.93
C ALA A 62 18.96 3.41 21.51
N ARG A 63 19.72 2.34 21.27
CA ARG A 63 19.47 1.00 21.84
C ARG A 63 19.58 0.97 23.38
N LEU A 64 20.39 1.84 23.97
CA LEU A 64 20.51 1.94 25.44
C LEU A 64 19.28 2.57 26.09
N VAL A 65 18.56 3.43 25.35
CA VAL A 65 17.40 4.17 25.86
C VAL A 65 16.08 3.44 25.51
N VAL A 66 15.99 2.83 24.34
CA VAL A 66 14.79 2.14 23.86
C VAL A 66 14.85 0.67 24.29
N ARG A 67 14.24 0.36 25.43
CA ARG A 67 14.19 -1.02 25.97
C ARG A 67 13.24 -1.95 25.21
N ASP A 68 12.18 -1.39 24.61
CA ASP A 68 11.14 -2.15 23.90
C ASP A 68 10.77 -1.39 22.60
N CYS A 69 11.66 -1.49 21.62
CA CYS A 69 11.53 -0.83 20.33
C CYS A 69 10.23 -1.22 19.59
N PRO A 70 9.85 -2.52 19.47
CA PRO A 70 8.62 -2.90 18.78
C PRO A 70 7.37 -2.30 19.43
N ARG A 71 7.32 -2.26 20.75
CA ARG A 71 6.18 -1.72 21.49
C ARG A 71 6.05 -0.21 21.30
N LEU A 72 7.18 0.50 21.24
CA LEU A 72 7.19 1.94 20.98
C LEU A 72 6.61 2.24 19.59
N ILE A 73 7.02 1.49 18.56
CA ILE A 73 6.51 1.66 17.19
C ILE A 73 5.04 1.29 17.11
N GLN A 74 4.61 0.19 17.73
CA GLN A 74 3.21 -0.22 17.77
C GLN A 74 2.32 0.81 18.46
N SER A 75 2.82 1.55 19.45
CA SER A 75 2.06 2.63 20.09
C SER A 75 1.80 3.83 19.18
N GLN A 76 2.49 3.92 18.05
CA GLN A 76 2.32 4.95 17.03
C GLN A 76 1.54 4.46 15.79
N HIS A 77 0.90 3.30 15.88
CA HIS A 77 0.17 2.65 14.78
C HIS A 77 -0.79 3.60 14.04
N ASP A 78 -1.65 4.32 14.78
CA ASP A 78 -2.63 5.23 14.19
C ASP A 78 -1.97 6.43 13.48
N LEU A 79 -0.90 6.96 14.06
CA LEU A 79 -0.13 8.03 13.44
C LEU A 79 0.53 7.55 12.13
N LEU A 80 1.07 6.35 12.12
CA LEU A 80 1.65 5.74 10.91
C LEU A 80 0.60 5.55 9.82
N GLY A 81 -0.64 5.16 10.18
CA GLY A 81 -1.75 5.06 9.25
C GLY A 81 -2.13 6.40 8.61
N GLN A 82 -2.25 7.44 9.42
CA GLN A 82 -2.55 8.80 8.95
C GLN A 82 -1.44 9.34 8.04
N LEU A 83 -0.17 9.14 8.39
CA LEU A 83 0.97 9.53 7.56
C LEU A 83 0.99 8.79 6.23
N ALA A 84 0.69 7.49 6.25
CA ALA A 84 0.58 6.69 5.03
C ALA A 84 -0.54 7.20 4.13
N LEU A 85 -1.71 7.46 4.71
CA LEU A 85 -2.86 7.98 3.96
C LEU A 85 -2.55 9.35 3.36
N ALA A 86 -1.95 10.27 4.12
CA ALA A 86 -1.55 11.60 3.65
C ALA A 86 -0.52 11.54 2.49
N ALA A 87 0.34 10.51 2.47
CA ALA A 87 1.34 10.28 1.45
C ALA A 87 0.84 9.41 0.28
N THR A 88 -0.45 9.06 0.28
CA THR A 88 -1.06 8.15 -0.70
C THR A 88 -1.99 8.89 -1.64
N ARG A 89 -1.95 8.52 -2.91
CA ARG A 89 -2.91 8.96 -3.93
C ARG A 89 -3.75 7.78 -4.38
N ARG A 90 -5.07 7.89 -4.19
CA ARG A 90 -6.05 6.93 -4.68
C ARG A 90 -6.49 7.25 -6.10
N ARG A 91 -6.55 6.22 -6.95
CA ARG A 91 -7.25 6.24 -8.23
C ARG A 91 -8.35 5.20 -8.19
N ASN A 92 -9.60 5.65 -8.19
CA ASN A 92 -10.79 4.81 -8.17
C ASN A 92 -11.26 4.53 -9.61
N PHE A 93 -11.40 3.24 -9.97
CA PHE A 93 -11.89 2.77 -11.27
C PHE A 93 -13.30 2.17 -11.17
N GLY A 94 -13.98 2.36 -10.05
CA GLY A 94 -15.31 1.80 -9.78
C GLY A 94 -15.24 0.36 -9.26
N LEU A 95 -14.78 -0.59 -10.05
CA LEU A 95 -14.66 -2.01 -9.70
C LEU A 95 -13.48 -2.31 -8.78
N PHE A 96 -12.45 -1.47 -8.83
CA PHE A 96 -11.23 -1.55 -8.02
C PHE A 96 -10.63 -0.17 -7.83
N SER A 97 -9.70 -0.04 -6.89
CA SER A 97 -8.93 1.17 -6.66
C SER A 97 -7.43 0.87 -6.63
N LEU A 98 -6.63 1.82 -7.10
CA LEU A 98 -5.17 1.78 -7.00
C LEU A 98 -4.70 2.84 -6.01
N TYR A 99 -3.93 2.43 -5.03
CA TYR A 99 -3.31 3.28 -4.03
C TYR A 99 -1.82 3.36 -4.29
N ARG A 100 -1.32 4.57 -4.54
CA ARG A 100 0.10 4.82 -4.71
C ARG A 100 0.61 5.63 -3.53
N THR A 101 1.39 4.99 -2.69
CA THR A 101 2.02 5.57 -1.50
C THR A 101 3.45 5.96 -1.81
N ASN A 102 3.86 7.18 -1.43
CA ASN A 102 5.23 7.66 -1.56
C ASN A 102 5.64 8.28 -0.23
N LEU A 103 6.47 7.58 0.53
CA LEU A 103 6.99 8.00 1.83
C LEU A 103 8.49 8.26 1.77
N GLY A 104 8.99 9.19 2.59
CA GLY A 104 10.41 9.48 2.70
C GLY A 104 10.99 10.26 1.52
N GLY A 105 12.30 10.16 1.34
CA GLY A 105 13.06 10.92 0.34
C GLY A 105 13.33 12.37 0.78
N GLN A 106 13.08 12.73 2.04
CA GLN A 106 13.43 14.02 2.61
C GLN A 106 14.78 13.94 3.30
N GLN A 107 15.61 14.93 3.05
CA GLN A 107 16.87 15.12 3.76
C GLN A 107 16.58 15.90 5.05
N LEU A 108 16.74 15.26 6.20
CA LEU A 108 16.52 15.90 7.49
C LEU A 108 17.78 16.57 8.03
N LEU A 109 18.96 16.04 7.70
CA LEU A 109 20.26 16.57 8.08
C LEU A 109 21.22 16.42 6.89
N PRO A 110 22.33 17.18 6.83
CA PRO A 110 23.31 17.10 5.74
C PRO A 110 23.81 15.67 5.46
N ASP A 111 23.92 14.85 6.49
CA ASP A 111 24.43 13.48 6.39
C ASP A 111 23.35 12.40 6.65
N TRP A 112 22.06 12.80 6.85
CA TRP A 112 21.01 11.86 7.16
C TRP A 112 19.77 12.09 6.29
N SER A 113 19.50 11.15 5.41
CA SER A 113 18.35 11.13 4.53
C SER A 113 17.45 9.91 4.81
N ILE A 114 16.16 10.13 4.83
CA ILE A 114 15.18 9.04 4.95
C ILE A 114 15.08 8.34 3.59
N PRO A 115 15.27 7.02 3.50
CA PRO A 115 15.10 6.28 2.26
C PRO A 115 13.69 6.50 1.71
N ARG A 116 13.58 6.59 0.38
CA ARG A 116 12.29 6.73 -0.29
C ARG A 116 11.62 5.37 -0.36
N TYR A 117 10.45 5.27 0.22
CA TYR A 117 9.61 4.09 0.13
C TYR A 117 8.44 4.36 -0.82
N GLN A 118 8.25 3.50 -1.81
CA GLN A 118 7.14 3.56 -2.74
C GLN A 118 6.38 2.24 -2.71
N ALA A 119 5.06 2.32 -2.63
CA ALA A 119 4.21 1.14 -2.72
C ALA A 119 3.06 1.39 -3.70
N LEU A 120 2.72 0.35 -4.47
CA LEU A 120 1.52 0.29 -5.29
C LEU A 120 0.62 -0.81 -4.76
N THR A 121 -0.57 -0.45 -4.29
CA THR A 121 -1.54 -1.37 -3.72
C THR A 121 -2.82 -1.37 -4.55
N LEU A 122 -3.32 -2.55 -4.88
CA LEU A 122 -4.62 -2.79 -5.50
C LEU A 122 -5.65 -3.08 -4.41
N ALA A 123 -6.77 -2.38 -4.47
CA ALA A 123 -7.95 -2.65 -3.64
C ALA A 123 -9.08 -3.17 -4.53
N VAL A 124 -9.57 -4.36 -4.25
CA VAL A 124 -10.63 -5.03 -4.99
C VAL A 124 -11.35 -6.04 -4.12
N ALA A 125 -12.66 -6.13 -4.26
CA ALA A 125 -13.49 -7.12 -3.52
C ALA A 125 -13.27 -7.09 -1.99
N GLY A 126 -13.17 -5.91 -1.38
CA GLY A 126 -12.96 -5.75 0.05
C GLY A 126 -11.56 -6.07 0.55
N ARG A 127 -10.56 -6.26 -0.33
CA ARG A 127 -9.20 -6.67 0.03
C ARG A 127 -8.15 -5.76 -0.59
N PHE A 128 -6.97 -5.73 0.05
CA PHE A 128 -5.80 -5.00 -0.42
C PHE A 128 -4.69 -5.98 -0.81
N PHE A 129 -4.07 -5.73 -1.97
CA PHE A 129 -2.97 -6.51 -2.50
C PHE A 129 -1.81 -5.57 -2.85
N ILE A 130 -0.67 -5.74 -2.22
CA ILE A 130 0.53 -4.99 -2.56
C ILE A 130 1.10 -5.57 -3.85
N LEU A 131 1.04 -4.79 -4.94
CA LEU A 131 1.51 -5.22 -6.26
C LEU A 131 3.01 -5.01 -6.43
N ARG A 132 3.53 -3.93 -5.84
CA ARG A 132 4.94 -3.56 -5.95
C ARG A 132 5.33 -2.70 -4.75
N THR A 133 6.51 -2.99 -4.22
CA THR A 133 7.24 -2.11 -3.32
C THR A 133 8.60 -1.78 -3.94
N ALA A 134 9.05 -0.53 -3.79
CA ALA A 134 10.38 -0.10 -4.19
C ALA A 134 10.96 0.79 -3.09
N GLN A 135 12.13 0.44 -2.63
CA GLN A 135 12.97 1.29 -1.81
C GLN A 135 13.97 1.98 -2.75
N GLY A 136 13.94 3.30 -2.78
CA GLY A 136 14.86 4.10 -3.59
C GLY A 136 15.95 4.68 -2.71
N GLU A 137 17.21 4.60 -3.15
CA GLU A 137 18.30 5.33 -2.53
C GLU A 137 18.02 6.85 -2.57
N PRO A 138 18.50 7.60 -1.56
CA PRO A 138 18.41 9.06 -1.56
C PRO A 138 19.04 9.63 -2.84
N ILE A 139 18.41 10.69 -3.37
CA ILE A 139 18.76 11.29 -4.67
C ILE A 139 20.22 11.74 -4.76
N GLU A 140 20.91 11.94 -3.65
CA GLU A 140 22.28 12.44 -3.61
C GLU A 140 23.34 11.46 -4.10
N ARG A 141 23.18 10.14 -3.88
CA ARG A 141 24.15 9.16 -4.38
C ARG A 141 24.20 9.09 -5.91
N ARG A 142 23.10 9.39 -6.56
CA ARG A 142 23.05 9.37 -8.04
C ARG A 142 23.81 10.53 -8.70
N ARG A 143 24.08 11.62 -7.95
CA ARG A 143 24.87 12.77 -8.47
C ARG A 143 26.37 12.58 -8.33
N ALA A 144 26.80 11.75 -7.38
CA ALA A 144 28.23 11.50 -7.16
C ALA A 144 28.84 10.51 -8.17
N ASP A 145 28.03 9.59 -8.74
CA ASP A 145 28.48 8.58 -9.71
C ASP A 145 28.36 9.06 -11.18
N GLY A 146 27.89 10.26 -11.44
CA GLY A 146 27.73 10.86 -12.76
C GLY A 146 28.77 11.93 -13.09
N GLY A 147 30.00 11.77 -12.66
CA GLY A 147 31.11 12.60 -13.10
C GLY A 147 31.64 12.20 -14.49
N PRO A 148 32.18 13.14 -15.30
CA PRO A 148 32.45 13.01 -16.71
C PRO A 148 33.50 11.99 -17.08
#